data_e925e5252e313d78ec03b833d904c8ea
#
_entry.id   e925e5252e313d78ec03b833d904c8ea
#
_cell.length_a   1.000
_cell.length_b   1.000
_cell.length_c   1.000
_cell.angle_alpha   90.00
_cell.angle_beta   90.00
_cell.angle_gamma   90.00
#
_symmetry.space_group_name_H-M   'P 1'
#
loop_
_entity.id
_entity.type
_entity.pdbx_description
1 polymer ?
#
loop_
_entity_poly.entity_id
_entity_poly.type
_entity_poly.pdbx_seq_one_letter_code
_entity_poly.pdbx_strand_id
1 'polypeptide(L)'
;MCLVRGVRATEELLAASGEGAVLTISSTAALEHFGPGPTSYSALKAAATVYAAGLAQTLARKGIRVNTIAPGPIFFENGPWDKIKSGMPEFYEATVADQPSGRMGSAEEVANVAAFLCSPAASWVTGANIVVDGGYTKRIEF
;
A
#
# COMPACT_ATOMS: atom_id res chain seq x y z
N MET A 1 -16.42 -1.72 -5.39
CA MET A 1 -15.11 -1.61 -4.72
C MET A 1 -14.92 -2.82 -3.81
N CYS A 2 -13.84 -3.61 -4.02
CA CYS A 2 -13.58 -4.82 -3.22
C CYS A 2 -13.39 -4.52 -1.74
N LEU A 3 -12.65 -3.46 -1.37
CA LEU A 3 -12.41 -3.08 0.02
C LEU A 3 -13.72 -2.84 0.79
N VAL A 4 -14.65 -2.06 0.25
CA VAL A 4 -15.95 -1.78 0.91
C VAL A 4 -16.76 -3.05 1.14
N ARG A 5 -16.82 -3.91 0.13
CA ARG A 5 -17.57 -5.17 0.22
C ARG A 5 -16.90 -6.17 1.17
N GLY A 6 -15.57 -6.27 1.09
CA GLY A 6 -14.78 -7.14 1.95
C GLY A 6 -14.96 -6.77 3.42
N VAL A 7 -14.79 -5.52 3.78
CA VAL A 7 -14.95 -5.07 5.17
C VAL A 7 -16.37 -5.33 5.67
N ARG A 8 -17.40 -4.96 4.91
CA ARG A 8 -18.81 -5.20 5.30
C ARG A 8 -19.12 -6.68 5.52
N ALA A 9 -18.51 -7.56 4.73
CA ALA A 9 -18.75 -8.99 4.84
C ALA A 9 -18.00 -9.65 6.01
N THR A 10 -16.92 -9.04 6.51
CA THR A 10 -16.03 -9.65 7.50
C THR A 10 -15.99 -8.90 8.83
N GLU A 11 -16.63 -7.75 8.94
CA GLU A 11 -16.56 -6.85 10.10
C GLU A 11 -16.92 -7.55 11.43
N GLU A 12 -18.03 -8.32 11.43
CA GLU A 12 -18.46 -9.04 12.63
C GLU A 12 -17.46 -10.12 13.05
N LEU A 13 -16.87 -10.84 12.08
CA LEU A 13 -15.86 -11.86 12.33
C LEU A 13 -14.56 -11.25 12.85
N LEU A 14 -14.15 -10.13 12.26
CA LEU A 14 -12.97 -9.38 12.71
C LEU A 14 -13.15 -8.84 14.12
N ALA A 15 -14.31 -8.32 14.46
CA ALA A 15 -14.62 -7.86 15.82
C ALA A 15 -14.64 -9.02 16.82
N ALA A 16 -15.25 -10.16 16.44
CA ALA A 16 -15.33 -11.33 17.31
C ALA A 16 -13.97 -11.98 17.57
N SER A 17 -12.98 -11.82 16.69
CA SER A 17 -11.63 -12.37 16.87
C SER A 17 -10.84 -11.71 18.01
N GLY A 18 -11.19 -10.48 18.39
CA GLY A 18 -10.43 -9.67 19.35
C GLY A 18 -9.09 -9.11 18.81
N GLU A 19 -8.65 -9.53 17.64
CA GLU A 19 -7.39 -9.14 16.98
C GLU A 19 -7.59 -8.70 15.53
N GLY A 20 -8.78 -8.17 15.21
CA GLY A 20 -9.15 -7.80 13.86
C GLY A 20 -8.18 -6.82 13.21
N ALA A 21 -7.71 -7.14 12.01
CA ALA A 21 -6.87 -6.26 11.20
C ALA A 21 -7.32 -6.23 9.75
N VAL A 22 -7.42 -5.03 9.19
CA VAL A 22 -7.66 -4.77 7.78
C VAL A 22 -6.43 -4.07 7.20
N LEU A 23 -5.89 -4.62 6.13
CA LEU A 23 -4.76 -4.03 5.43
C LEU A 23 -5.14 -3.71 3.98
N THR A 24 -4.89 -2.48 3.58
CA THR A 24 -5.08 -2.02 2.19
C THR A 24 -3.73 -1.84 1.52
N ILE A 25 -3.56 -2.42 0.35
CA ILE A 25 -2.38 -2.18 -0.48
C ILE A 25 -2.71 -1.06 -1.47
N SER A 26 -2.16 0.13 -1.19
CA SER A 26 -2.26 1.32 -2.03
C SER A 26 -1.08 1.39 -3.01
N SER A 27 -0.50 2.56 -3.21
CA SER A 27 0.68 2.83 -4.04
C SER A 27 1.22 4.22 -3.71
N THR A 28 2.52 4.43 -3.87
CA THR A 28 3.11 5.78 -3.86
C THR A 28 2.50 6.69 -4.94
N ALA A 29 1.99 6.14 -6.04
CA ALA A 29 1.25 6.88 -7.06
C ALA A 29 -0.06 7.53 -6.55
N ALA A 30 -0.56 7.15 -5.37
CA ALA A 30 -1.66 7.82 -4.70
C ALA A 30 -1.21 9.08 -3.93
N LEU A 31 0.08 9.24 -3.71
CA LEU A 31 0.68 10.27 -2.87
C LEU A 31 1.42 11.32 -3.68
N GLU A 32 2.01 10.92 -4.80
CA GLU A 32 2.87 11.76 -5.63
C GLU A 32 2.66 11.45 -7.12
N HIS A 33 2.85 12.44 -7.97
CA HIS A 33 2.75 12.29 -9.42
C HIS A 33 4.11 11.89 -10.02
N PHE A 34 4.16 10.74 -10.68
CA PHE A 34 5.37 10.17 -11.27
C PHE A 34 5.38 10.24 -12.82
N GLY A 35 4.87 11.31 -13.42
CA GLY A 35 4.87 11.47 -14.87
C GLY A 35 3.71 10.75 -15.59
N PRO A 36 3.86 10.38 -16.87
CA PRO A 36 2.78 9.87 -17.70
C PRO A 36 2.35 8.47 -17.24
N GLY A 37 1.48 8.41 -16.25
CA GLY A 37 0.87 7.18 -15.76
C GLY A 37 -0.66 7.26 -15.82
N PRO A 38 -1.37 6.13 -15.61
CA PRO A 38 -2.82 6.13 -15.62
C PRO A 38 -3.36 6.90 -14.40
N THR A 39 -3.79 8.13 -14.63
CA THR A 39 -4.38 9.01 -13.60
C THR A 39 -5.52 8.32 -12.83
N SER A 40 -6.30 7.46 -13.50
CA SER A 40 -7.35 6.66 -12.88
C SER A 40 -6.81 5.67 -11.84
N TYR A 41 -5.64 5.07 -12.07
CA TYR A 41 -5.00 4.19 -11.09
C TYR A 41 -4.66 4.96 -9.81
N SER A 42 -3.98 6.09 -9.95
CA SER A 42 -3.62 6.96 -8.82
C SER A 42 -4.86 7.43 -8.04
N ALA A 43 -5.90 7.88 -8.76
CA ALA A 43 -7.15 8.32 -8.13
C ALA A 43 -7.85 7.20 -7.37
N LEU A 44 -7.91 5.98 -7.92
CA LEU A 44 -8.52 4.83 -7.24
C LEU A 44 -7.72 4.37 -6.02
N LYS A 45 -6.39 4.42 -6.09
CA LYS A 45 -5.52 4.11 -4.94
C LYS A 45 -5.64 5.17 -3.85
N ALA A 46 -5.69 6.46 -4.20
CA ALA A 46 -5.95 7.54 -3.25
C ALA A 46 -7.32 7.38 -2.57
N ALA A 47 -8.38 7.09 -3.34
CA ALA A 47 -9.71 6.85 -2.79
C ALA A 47 -9.72 5.68 -1.79
N ALA A 48 -9.01 4.58 -2.08
CA ALA A 48 -8.89 3.45 -1.18
C ALA A 48 -8.14 3.82 0.12
N THR A 49 -7.07 4.62 0.02
CA THR A 49 -6.30 5.10 1.17
C THR A 49 -7.16 5.97 2.09
N VAL A 50 -7.87 6.95 1.52
CA VAL A 50 -8.76 7.85 2.30
C VAL A 50 -9.90 7.05 2.95
N TYR A 51 -10.48 6.10 2.23
CA TYR A 51 -11.53 5.25 2.78
C TYR A 51 -11.01 4.38 3.93
N ALA A 52 -9.82 3.80 3.82
CA ALA A 52 -9.19 3.01 4.88
C ALA A 52 -8.92 3.87 6.13
N ALA A 53 -8.45 5.10 5.97
CA ALA A 53 -8.25 6.03 7.08
C ALA A 53 -9.57 6.34 7.82
N GLY A 54 -10.67 6.55 7.08
CA GLY A 54 -12.01 6.73 7.67
C GLY A 54 -12.50 5.49 8.41
N LEU A 55 -12.27 4.30 7.84
CA LEU A 55 -12.61 3.03 8.50
C LEU A 55 -11.84 2.84 9.81
N ALA A 56 -10.57 3.23 9.88
CA ALA A 56 -9.78 3.14 11.10
C ALA A 56 -10.46 3.87 12.27
N GLN A 57 -11.01 5.06 12.01
CA GLN A 57 -11.72 5.83 13.05
C GLN A 57 -13.04 5.17 13.49
N THR A 58 -13.75 4.53 12.56
CA THR A 58 -15.06 3.94 12.86
C THR A 58 -14.93 2.55 13.50
N LEU A 59 -13.92 1.76 13.11
CA LEU A 59 -13.77 0.38 13.53
C LEU A 59 -12.86 0.19 14.77
N ALA A 60 -12.11 1.21 15.16
CA ALA A 60 -11.23 1.15 16.34
C ALA A 60 -11.99 0.75 17.62
N ARG A 61 -13.21 1.27 17.82
CA ARG A 61 -14.07 0.93 18.96
C ARG A 61 -14.53 -0.53 18.99
N LYS A 62 -14.43 -1.23 17.85
CA LYS A 62 -14.73 -2.65 17.70
C LYS A 62 -13.48 -3.54 17.84
N GLY A 63 -12.33 -2.95 18.21
CA GLY A 63 -11.07 -3.66 18.30
C GLY A 63 -10.44 -4.02 16.95
N ILE A 64 -10.90 -3.41 15.84
CA ILE A 64 -10.38 -3.68 14.51
C ILE A 64 -9.42 -2.56 14.10
N ARG A 65 -8.19 -2.92 13.78
CA ARG A 65 -7.18 -2.00 13.22
C ARG A 65 -7.30 -1.94 11.71
N VAL A 66 -7.11 -0.76 11.13
CA VAL A 66 -7.14 -0.58 9.67
C VAL A 66 -5.93 0.25 9.26
N ASN A 67 -5.07 -0.31 8.42
CA ASN A 67 -3.87 0.36 7.93
C ASN A 67 -3.73 0.23 6.42
N THR A 68 -2.87 1.04 5.87
CA THR A 68 -2.54 1.05 4.44
C THR A 68 -1.04 0.93 4.26
N ILE A 69 -0.60 0.16 3.27
CA ILE A 69 0.76 0.21 2.74
C ILE A 69 0.70 0.89 1.38
N ALA A 70 1.61 1.81 1.14
CA ALA A 70 1.85 2.45 -0.16
C ALA A 70 3.20 2.00 -0.72
N PRO A 71 3.27 0.88 -1.48
CA PRO A 71 4.50 0.44 -2.10
C PRO A 71 4.96 1.41 -3.19
N GLY A 72 6.28 1.54 -3.33
CA GLY A 72 6.92 2.11 -4.50
C GLY A 72 7.00 1.15 -5.69
N PRO A 73 7.97 1.32 -6.59
CA PRO A 73 8.25 0.36 -7.66
C PRO A 73 8.74 -0.97 -7.08
N ILE A 74 7.92 -2.02 -7.24
CA ILE A 74 8.20 -3.38 -6.75
C ILE A 74 8.32 -4.33 -7.94
N PHE A 75 9.47 -4.99 -8.07
CA PHE A 75 9.72 -5.95 -9.13
C PHE A 75 9.41 -7.39 -8.66
N PHE A 76 8.67 -8.11 -9.48
CA PHE A 76 8.50 -9.57 -9.41
C PHE A 76 8.19 -10.13 -10.80
N GLU A 77 8.56 -11.37 -11.02
CA GLU A 77 8.35 -12.07 -12.30
C GLU A 77 6.86 -12.08 -12.69
N ASN A 78 6.58 -11.87 -13.96
CA ASN A 78 5.23 -11.72 -14.52
C ASN A 78 4.40 -10.55 -13.96
N GLY A 79 5.00 -9.69 -13.15
CA GLY A 79 4.38 -8.49 -12.58
C GLY A 79 4.31 -7.33 -13.56
N PRO A 80 3.73 -6.20 -13.13
CA PRO A 80 3.64 -5.00 -13.97
C PRO A 80 5.01 -4.48 -14.41
N TRP A 81 6.00 -4.44 -13.51
CA TRP A 81 7.34 -3.93 -13.81
C TRP A 81 8.16 -4.86 -14.70
N ASP A 82 7.91 -6.18 -14.68
CA ASP A 82 8.49 -7.12 -15.61
C ASP A 82 7.98 -6.90 -17.05
N LYS A 83 6.67 -6.63 -17.18
CA LYS A 83 6.07 -6.24 -18.47
C LYS A 83 6.59 -4.88 -18.97
N ILE A 84 6.76 -3.91 -18.07
CA ILE A 84 7.34 -2.61 -18.38
C ILE A 84 8.80 -2.76 -18.82
N LYS A 85 9.58 -3.58 -18.12
CA LYS A 85 10.97 -3.90 -18.50
C LYS A 85 11.08 -4.42 -19.94
N SER A 86 10.14 -5.29 -20.33
CA SER A 86 10.13 -5.87 -21.67
C SER A 86 9.56 -4.93 -22.73
N GLY A 87 8.53 -4.14 -22.41
CA GLY A 87 7.81 -3.30 -23.37
C GLY A 87 8.29 -1.85 -23.44
N MET A 88 8.88 -1.33 -22.36
CA MET A 88 9.36 0.06 -22.23
C MET A 88 10.67 0.09 -21.44
N PRO A 89 11.78 -0.49 -21.96
CA PRO A 89 13.02 -0.66 -21.21
C PRO A 89 13.63 0.67 -20.74
N GLU A 90 13.58 1.71 -21.53
CA GLU A 90 14.11 3.03 -21.17
C GLU A 90 13.37 3.61 -19.94
N PHE A 91 12.05 3.44 -19.87
CA PHE A 91 11.26 3.88 -18.73
C PHE A 91 11.58 3.04 -17.48
N TYR A 92 11.79 1.73 -17.65
CA TYR A 92 12.20 0.84 -16.57
C TYR A 92 13.57 1.27 -16.00
N GLU A 93 14.57 1.46 -16.87
CA GLU A 93 15.93 1.85 -16.48
C GLU A 93 15.96 3.23 -15.83
N ALA A 94 15.22 4.19 -16.36
CA ALA A 94 15.10 5.52 -15.75
C ALA A 94 14.47 5.43 -14.34
N THR A 95 13.45 4.58 -14.18
CA THR A 95 12.83 4.38 -12.86
C THR A 95 13.78 3.71 -11.89
N VAL A 96 14.59 2.74 -12.31
CA VAL A 96 15.63 2.11 -11.47
C VAL A 96 16.69 3.12 -11.09
N ALA A 97 17.15 3.94 -12.02
CA ALA A 97 18.16 4.98 -11.77
C ALA A 97 17.68 6.05 -10.77
N ASP A 98 16.37 6.34 -10.74
CA ASP A 98 15.77 7.31 -9.79
C ASP A 98 15.54 6.70 -8.38
N GLN A 99 15.77 5.38 -8.20
CA GLN A 99 15.71 4.75 -6.90
C GLN A 99 16.97 5.09 -6.07
N PRO A 100 16.84 5.63 -4.86
CA PRO A 100 18.02 5.89 -4.00
C PRO A 100 18.83 4.63 -3.70
N SER A 101 18.17 3.46 -3.65
CA SER A 101 18.80 2.16 -3.42
C SER A 101 19.43 1.54 -4.68
N GLY A 102 19.26 2.15 -5.88
CA GLY A 102 19.71 1.63 -7.15
C GLY A 102 18.97 0.39 -7.64
N ARG A 103 17.83 0.04 -7.01
CA ARG A 103 16.99 -1.10 -7.39
C ARG A 103 15.54 -0.88 -7.02
N MET A 104 14.64 -1.60 -7.65
CA MET A 104 13.26 -1.72 -7.19
C MET A 104 13.17 -2.59 -5.93
N GLY A 105 12.13 -2.42 -5.14
CA GLY A 105 11.82 -3.30 -4.02
C GLY A 105 11.35 -4.68 -4.49
N SER A 106 11.35 -5.64 -3.57
CA SER A 106 10.79 -6.98 -3.77
C SER A 106 9.40 -7.12 -3.13
N ALA A 107 8.66 -8.14 -3.53
CA ALA A 107 7.37 -8.46 -2.91
C ALA A 107 7.51 -8.83 -1.43
N GLU A 108 8.62 -9.49 -1.04
CA GLU A 108 8.93 -9.88 0.33
C GLU A 108 9.13 -8.67 1.24
N GLU A 109 9.76 -7.60 0.75
CA GLU A 109 9.96 -6.38 1.52
C GLU A 109 8.62 -5.73 1.89
N VAL A 110 7.64 -5.75 0.98
CA VAL A 110 6.27 -5.30 1.26
C VAL A 110 5.55 -6.28 2.19
N ALA A 111 5.71 -7.59 1.96
CA ALA A 111 5.07 -8.64 2.76
C ALA A 111 5.52 -8.61 4.23
N ASN A 112 6.78 -8.32 4.51
CA ASN A 112 7.29 -8.18 5.87
C ASN A 112 6.58 -7.07 6.65
N VAL A 113 6.34 -5.92 6.00
CA VAL A 113 5.57 -4.81 6.60
C VAL A 113 4.10 -5.21 6.75
N ALA A 114 3.53 -5.91 5.77
CA ALA A 114 2.16 -6.42 5.84
C ALA A 114 1.98 -7.40 7.02
N ALA A 115 2.90 -8.34 7.20
CA ALA A 115 2.89 -9.28 8.32
C ALA A 115 2.96 -8.55 9.66
N PHE A 116 3.84 -7.56 9.81
CA PHE A 116 3.90 -6.72 11.01
C PHE A 116 2.56 -6.04 11.29
N LEU A 117 2.00 -5.33 10.30
CA LEU A 117 0.76 -4.58 10.47
C LEU A 117 -0.46 -5.46 10.76
N CYS A 118 -0.46 -6.69 10.29
CA CYS A 118 -1.53 -7.66 10.57
C CYS A 118 -1.32 -8.42 11.88
N SER A 119 -0.14 -8.35 12.51
CA SER A 119 0.19 -9.08 13.73
C SER A 119 -0.17 -8.29 15.00
N PRO A 120 -0.22 -8.95 16.18
CA PRO A 120 -0.36 -8.29 17.46
C PRO A 120 0.77 -7.30 17.79
N ALA A 121 1.95 -7.42 17.17
CA ALA A 121 3.04 -6.47 17.35
C ALA A 121 2.67 -5.04 16.93
N ALA A 122 1.68 -4.89 16.04
CA ALA A 122 1.13 -3.61 15.60
C ALA A 122 -0.14 -3.20 16.36
N SER A 123 -0.34 -3.66 17.60
CA SER A 123 -1.57 -3.46 18.38
C SER A 123 -1.95 -1.98 18.58
N TRP A 124 -0.98 -1.07 18.51
CA TRP A 124 -1.21 0.38 18.65
C TRP A 124 -1.10 1.15 17.32
N VAL A 125 -1.08 0.43 16.18
CA VAL A 125 -0.97 1.02 14.84
C VAL A 125 -2.31 0.86 14.12
N THR A 126 -3.03 1.96 13.95
CA THR A 126 -4.28 2.02 13.17
C THR A 126 -4.42 3.40 12.50
N GLY A 127 -5.00 3.45 11.32
CA GLY A 127 -5.13 4.66 10.50
C GLY A 127 -3.84 5.09 9.80
N ALA A 128 -2.78 4.30 9.91
CA ALA A 128 -1.50 4.63 9.29
C ALA A 128 -1.48 4.31 7.79
N ASN A 129 -0.78 5.14 7.02
CA ASN A 129 -0.37 4.86 5.64
C ASN A 129 1.15 4.73 5.61
N ILE A 130 1.64 3.52 5.51
CA ILE A 130 3.08 3.20 5.56
C ILE A 130 3.62 3.16 4.14
N VAL A 131 4.54 4.05 3.83
CA VAL A 131 5.27 4.04 2.55
C VAL A 131 6.37 3.00 2.62
N VAL A 132 6.44 2.12 1.60
CA VAL A 132 7.45 1.06 1.47
C VAL A 132 8.03 1.15 0.06
N ASP A 133 9.01 2.01 -0.12
CA ASP A 133 9.47 2.44 -1.45
C ASP A 133 11.00 2.65 -1.58
N GLY A 134 11.77 2.33 -0.54
CA GLY A 134 13.23 2.50 -0.56
C GLY A 134 13.68 3.97 -0.68
N GLY A 135 12.81 4.92 -0.32
CA GLY A 135 13.09 6.36 -0.43
C GLY A 135 12.79 6.96 -1.81
N TYR A 136 12.02 6.26 -2.63
CA TYR A 136 11.67 6.72 -3.98
C TYR A 136 10.84 8.01 -3.97
N THR A 137 9.84 8.12 -3.10
CA THR A 137 9.08 9.37 -2.92
C THR A 137 9.95 10.45 -2.29
N LYS A 138 9.85 11.67 -2.81
CA LYS A 138 10.65 12.82 -2.36
C LYS A 138 9.90 13.73 -1.39
N ARG A 139 8.73 13.28 -0.92
CA ARG A 139 7.91 14.03 0.02
C ARG A 139 8.52 14.01 1.41
N ILE A 140 8.52 15.17 2.05
CA ILE A 140 8.84 15.33 3.47
C ILE A 140 7.50 15.61 4.16
N GLU A 141 7.04 14.67 4.96
CA GLU A 141 5.81 14.80 5.77
C GLU A 141 6.21 14.92 7.25
N PHE A 142 5.61 15.88 7.92
CA PHE A 142 5.80 16.11 9.35
C PHE A 142 4.49 15.81 10.09
#